data_bbacdd0b7a3f057d4cf933e3068187e0
#
_entry.id   bbacdd0b7a3f057d4cf933e3068187e0
#
_cell.length_a   1.000
_cell.length_b   1.000
_cell.length_c   1.000
_cell.angle_alpha   90.00
_cell.angle_beta   90.00
_cell.angle_gamma   90.00
#
_symmetry.space_group_name_H-M   'P 1'
#
loop_
_entity.id
_entity.type
_entity.pdbx_description
1 polymer ?
#
loop_
_entity_poly.entity_id
_entity_poly.type
_entity_poly.pdbx_seq_one_letter_code
_entity_poly.pdbx_strand_id
1 'polypeptide(L)'
;MNGVLEKIKKEKMIIIYFVSLLILMLVITGCAGGLDEPSAKNTALPSESSIEEPRTVSPTIPETVPKSTPAPTTQTLDEVVTGAILEHNKDKFPANNEAYGEGHIIMDTVQDGEIVTVYALTMYGAYQFQDGNFVKNGGSGGIPAVIQIRDEDNGVWKLENYEEPLDGGLYGDSIRSMFPEELWKRCIAIREEDLKELKRQEQSYAMAYLKTIEREAEIGDYSDFPHTIPSEVGISTEVSNKIDEARKYGKGPLAYAPFWFGTVEQVENGVRYLYEQRYDAEQKEILFSKIVYDSQEVVEQMVFDSYTGEQK
;
A
#
# COMPACT_ATOMS: atom_id res chain seq x y z
N MET A 1 21.46 -39.37 -11.77
CA MET A 1 20.51 -38.28 -11.96
C MET A 1 19.86 -37.79 -10.66
N ASN A 2 19.63 -38.63 -9.66
CA ASN A 2 18.98 -38.21 -8.39
C ASN A 2 19.83 -37.30 -7.48
N GLY A 3 21.16 -37.39 -7.49
CA GLY A 3 22.03 -36.61 -6.60
C GLY A 3 22.15 -35.11 -6.98
N VAL A 4 21.96 -34.76 -8.26
CA VAL A 4 22.02 -33.38 -8.75
C VAL A 4 20.75 -32.63 -8.38
N LEU A 5 19.59 -33.28 -8.45
CA LEU A 5 18.31 -32.67 -8.05
C LEU A 5 18.23 -32.40 -6.54
N GLU A 6 18.81 -33.27 -5.71
CA GLU A 6 18.86 -33.03 -4.26
C GLU A 6 19.79 -31.87 -3.89
N LYS A 7 20.91 -31.72 -4.60
CA LYS A 7 21.83 -30.61 -4.39
C LYS A 7 21.21 -29.27 -4.74
N ILE A 8 20.47 -29.20 -5.86
CA ILE A 8 19.74 -27.98 -6.30
C ILE A 8 18.62 -27.62 -5.32
N LYS A 9 17.89 -28.60 -4.78
CA LYS A 9 16.87 -28.35 -3.74
C LYS A 9 17.48 -27.80 -2.46
N LYS A 10 18.64 -28.30 -2.05
CA LYS A 10 19.33 -27.89 -0.83
C LYS A 10 19.91 -26.47 -0.96
N GLU A 11 20.45 -26.12 -2.11
CA GLU A 11 20.93 -24.76 -2.38
C GLU A 11 19.79 -23.73 -2.46
N LYS A 12 18.66 -24.07 -3.09
CA LYS A 12 17.48 -23.20 -3.09
C LYS A 12 16.90 -22.98 -1.69
N MET A 13 16.90 -24.00 -0.84
CA MET A 13 16.42 -23.90 0.53
C MET A 13 17.33 -23.01 1.40
N ILE A 14 18.64 -23.04 1.17
CA ILE A 14 19.62 -22.20 1.87
C ILE A 14 19.44 -20.72 1.46
N ILE A 15 19.19 -20.44 0.19
CA ILE A 15 18.96 -19.07 -0.32
C ILE A 15 17.67 -18.49 0.28
N ILE A 16 16.60 -19.28 0.38
CA ILE A 16 15.34 -18.85 0.99
C ILE A 16 15.53 -18.54 2.49
N TYR A 17 16.35 -19.32 3.21
CA TYR A 17 16.66 -19.08 4.62
C TYR A 17 17.49 -17.80 4.83
N PHE A 18 18.45 -17.52 3.92
CA PHE A 18 19.26 -16.30 4.01
C PHE A 18 18.47 -15.03 3.71
N VAL A 19 17.53 -15.09 2.74
CA VAL A 19 16.64 -13.95 2.44
C VAL A 19 15.68 -13.67 3.59
N SER A 20 15.13 -14.72 4.22
CA SER A 20 14.26 -14.59 5.40
C SER A 20 15.01 -14.04 6.64
N LEU A 21 16.28 -14.41 6.84
CA LEU A 21 17.09 -13.93 7.95
C LEU A 21 17.53 -12.48 7.77
N LEU A 22 17.71 -12.02 6.52
CA LEU A 22 18.09 -10.63 6.22
C LEU A 22 16.93 -9.65 6.50
N ILE A 23 15.68 -10.08 6.26
CA ILE A 23 14.48 -9.30 6.54
C ILE A 23 14.25 -9.17 8.06
N LEU A 24 14.62 -10.18 8.86
CA LEU A 24 14.45 -10.18 10.31
C LEU A 24 15.46 -9.29 11.06
N MET A 25 16.62 -9.00 10.46
CA MET A 25 17.66 -8.15 11.09
C MET A 25 17.39 -6.63 10.94
N LEU A 26 16.44 -6.22 10.11
CA LEU A 26 16.09 -4.80 9.87
C LEU A 26 15.10 -4.19 10.88
N VAL A 27 14.56 -4.99 11.81
CA VAL A 27 13.51 -4.55 12.75
C VAL A 27 14.05 -4.15 14.14
N ILE A 28 15.35 -4.31 14.43
CA ILE A 28 15.89 -4.04 15.77
C ILE A 28 17.02 -3.02 15.72
N THR A 29 16.73 -1.76 15.38
CA THR A 29 17.54 -0.62 15.85
C THR A 29 16.79 0.68 15.63
N GLY A 30 16.18 1.23 16.67
CA GLY A 30 15.61 2.57 16.62
C GLY A 30 14.89 2.98 17.88
N CYS A 31 15.60 3.22 18.97
CA CYS A 31 15.15 4.09 20.06
C CYS A 31 16.34 4.78 20.68
N ALA A 32 16.40 6.10 20.64
CA ALA A 32 16.60 6.97 21.81
C ALA A 32 17.06 8.37 21.46
N GLY A 33 16.42 9.35 22.09
CA GLY A 33 16.93 10.65 22.48
C GLY A 33 16.70 11.76 21.44
N GLY A 34 16.09 12.90 21.73
CA GLY A 34 15.74 13.62 22.94
C GLY A 34 15.91 15.11 22.66
N LEU A 35 14.84 15.90 22.88
CA LEU A 35 14.77 17.29 23.34
C LEU A 35 15.79 18.33 22.80
N ASP A 36 15.28 19.39 22.17
CA ASP A 36 15.36 20.76 22.68
C ASP A 36 14.65 21.77 21.78
N GLU A 37 13.66 22.46 22.36
CA GLU A 37 13.15 23.76 21.88
C GLU A 37 14.11 24.87 22.28
N PRO A 38 14.10 26.01 21.57
CA PRO A 38 13.80 27.24 22.26
C PRO A 38 12.87 28.24 21.53
N SER A 39 11.82 28.56 22.25
CA SER A 39 11.35 29.90 22.65
C SER A 39 11.47 31.12 21.72
N ALA A 40 10.30 31.64 21.50
CA ALA A 40 9.81 32.94 21.08
C ALA A 40 10.74 34.18 21.12
N LYS A 41 10.50 35.10 20.18
CA LYS A 41 10.37 36.55 20.48
C LYS A 41 9.46 37.28 19.48
N ASN A 42 8.46 37.94 20.05
CA ASN A 42 7.62 38.96 19.46
C ASN A 42 8.42 40.14 18.90
N THR A 43 7.95 40.74 17.83
CA THR A 43 8.03 42.20 17.65
C THR A 43 6.85 42.72 16.81
N ALA A 44 6.35 43.86 17.25
CA ALA A 44 5.09 44.51 16.97
C ALA A 44 5.00 45.22 15.61
N LEU A 45 3.70 45.56 15.27
CA LEU A 45 3.20 46.43 14.22
C LEU A 45 3.85 47.83 14.16
N PRO A 46 3.61 48.60 13.05
CA PRO A 46 2.59 49.65 13.05
C PRO A 46 1.72 49.68 11.77
N SER A 47 0.48 49.88 11.95
CA SER A 47 -0.49 51.00 11.82
C SER A 47 -0.64 51.70 10.46
N GLU A 48 -1.91 51.66 9.99
CA GLU A 48 -2.73 52.66 9.31
C GLU A 48 -2.42 53.14 7.87
N SER A 49 -3.40 52.91 6.99
CA SER A 49 -4.09 54.03 6.33
C SER A 49 -5.42 53.61 5.72
N SER A 50 -6.42 54.44 6.00
CA SER A 50 -7.82 54.44 5.58
C SER A 50 -7.98 54.71 4.09
N ILE A 51 -8.92 54.01 3.41
CA ILE A 51 -9.63 54.57 2.23
C ILE A 51 -11.06 54.01 2.22
N GLU A 52 -11.98 54.90 1.89
CA GLU A 52 -13.44 54.90 1.95
C GLU A 52 -14.16 53.79 1.18
N GLU A 53 -15.34 53.40 1.71
CA GLU A 53 -16.38 52.60 1.06
C GLU A 53 -17.06 53.34 -0.11
N PRO A 54 -17.58 52.56 -1.07
CA PRO A 54 -18.87 52.90 -1.69
C PRO A 54 -19.93 51.84 -1.37
N ARG A 55 -21.07 52.36 -0.89
CA ARG A 55 -22.31 51.62 -0.64
C ARG A 55 -22.76 50.86 -1.87
N THR A 56 -23.02 49.57 -1.73
CA THR A 56 -23.78 48.80 -2.70
C THR A 56 -24.93 48.07 -2.02
N VAL A 57 -26.10 48.23 -2.62
CA VAL A 57 -27.43 47.80 -2.24
C VAL A 57 -27.53 46.29 -2.07
N SER A 58 -28.09 45.82 -0.94
CA SER A 58 -28.44 44.41 -0.71
C SER A 58 -29.53 43.91 -1.65
N PRO A 59 -29.38 42.80 -2.32
CA PRO A 59 -30.50 42.00 -2.76
C PRO A 59 -30.91 41.02 -1.65
N THR A 60 -32.17 41.04 -1.33
CA THR A 60 -32.89 40.12 -0.45
C THR A 60 -32.67 38.67 -0.89
N ILE A 61 -32.06 37.86 -0.03
CA ILE A 61 -31.92 36.43 -0.23
C ILE A 61 -33.24 35.76 0.17
N PRO A 62 -33.84 34.89 -0.67
CA PRO A 62 -35.00 34.11 -0.29
C PRO A 62 -34.62 33.04 0.75
N GLU A 63 -35.56 32.85 1.63
CA GLU A 63 -35.64 31.96 2.77
C GLU A 63 -35.04 30.56 2.55
N THR A 64 -34.23 30.17 3.50
CA THR A 64 -33.58 28.85 3.68
C THR A 64 -34.47 27.66 3.34
N VAL A 65 -34.03 26.94 2.32
CA VAL A 65 -34.43 25.52 2.15
C VAL A 65 -33.84 24.75 3.34
N PRO A 66 -34.63 23.98 4.09
CA PRO A 66 -34.11 23.19 5.20
C PRO A 66 -33.12 22.15 4.61
N LYS A 67 -31.86 22.26 5.04
CA LYS A 67 -30.81 21.26 4.75
C LYS A 67 -31.29 19.95 5.40
N SER A 68 -31.87 19.07 4.61
CA SER A 68 -32.18 17.72 5.05
C SER A 68 -30.88 17.05 5.42
N THR A 69 -30.66 16.86 6.70
CA THR A 69 -29.62 15.95 7.21
C THR A 69 -29.93 14.57 6.62
N PRO A 70 -29.02 13.93 5.87
CA PRO A 70 -29.26 12.57 5.41
C PRO A 70 -29.58 11.71 6.63
N ALA A 71 -30.63 10.92 6.57
CA ALA A 71 -30.91 9.91 7.56
C ALA A 71 -29.66 9.03 7.72
N PRO A 72 -29.28 8.59 8.94
CA PRO A 72 -28.16 7.68 9.12
C PRO A 72 -28.42 6.44 8.27
N THR A 73 -27.56 6.19 7.32
CA THR A 73 -27.61 4.99 6.49
C THR A 73 -27.19 3.82 7.38
N THR A 74 -28.10 2.91 7.65
CA THR A 74 -27.81 1.67 8.38
C THR A 74 -26.78 0.88 7.57
N GLN A 75 -25.59 0.69 8.11
CA GLN A 75 -24.55 -0.13 7.49
C GLN A 75 -24.89 -1.62 7.64
N THR A 76 -24.58 -2.39 6.63
CA THR A 76 -24.63 -3.85 6.71
C THR A 76 -23.39 -4.39 7.43
N LEU A 77 -23.45 -5.62 7.94
CA LEU A 77 -22.30 -6.27 8.57
C LEU A 77 -21.09 -6.35 7.61
N ASP A 78 -21.34 -6.70 6.35
CA ASP A 78 -20.29 -6.75 5.32
C ASP A 78 -19.61 -5.37 5.14
N GLU A 79 -20.38 -4.28 5.06
CA GLU A 79 -19.81 -2.93 4.94
C GLU A 79 -18.96 -2.54 6.15
N VAL A 80 -19.34 -2.98 7.35
CA VAL A 80 -18.55 -2.73 8.57
C VAL A 80 -17.26 -3.54 8.56
N VAL A 81 -17.32 -4.82 8.16
CA VAL A 81 -16.15 -5.69 8.03
C VAL A 81 -15.20 -5.14 6.97
N THR A 82 -15.72 -4.72 5.81
CA THR A 82 -14.94 -4.01 4.76
C THR A 82 -14.20 -2.81 5.36
N GLY A 83 -14.92 -1.93 6.07
CA GLY A 83 -14.33 -0.75 6.71
C GLY A 83 -13.23 -1.12 7.70
N ALA A 84 -13.43 -2.17 8.51
CA ALA A 84 -12.46 -2.66 9.47
C ALA A 84 -11.18 -3.18 8.80
N ILE A 85 -11.29 -3.95 7.72
CA ILE A 85 -10.15 -4.48 6.97
C ILE A 85 -9.33 -3.34 6.34
N LEU A 86 -10.01 -2.40 5.69
CA LEU A 86 -9.37 -1.25 5.05
C LEU A 86 -8.66 -0.37 6.09
N GLU A 87 -9.31 -0.05 7.20
CA GLU A 87 -8.75 0.76 8.28
C GLU A 87 -7.53 0.09 8.94
N HIS A 88 -7.61 -1.22 9.22
CA HIS A 88 -6.54 -1.99 9.84
C HIS A 88 -5.27 -2.03 8.98
N ASN A 89 -5.41 -2.01 7.65
CA ASN A 89 -4.31 -2.18 6.72
C ASN A 89 -3.78 -0.89 6.09
N LYS A 90 -4.49 0.24 6.20
CA LYS A 90 -4.19 1.50 5.50
C LYS A 90 -2.75 2.00 5.66
N ASP A 91 -2.17 1.81 6.85
CA ASP A 91 -0.83 2.31 7.20
C ASP A 91 0.26 1.21 7.14
N LYS A 92 -0.12 -0.04 6.80
CA LYS A 92 0.83 -1.16 6.73
C LYS A 92 1.59 -1.23 5.40
N PHE A 93 1.10 -0.55 4.37
CA PHE A 93 1.65 -0.61 3.01
C PHE A 93 2.04 0.79 2.53
N PRO A 94 2.95 0.89 1.53
CA PRO A 94 3.44 2.18 1.05
C PRO A 94 2.34 3.16 0.70
N ALA A 95 2.52 4.43 1.07
CA ALA A 95 1.53 5.50 0.85
C ALA A 95 1.33 5.92 -0.62
N ASN A 96 2.15 5.42 -1.53
CA ASN A 96 2.14 5.75 -2.95
C ASN A 96 1.24 4.86 -3.81
N ASN A 97 0.43 4.01 -3.19
CA ASN A 97 -0.58 3.24 -3.92
C ASN A 97 -1.80 4.11 -4.26
N GLU A 98 -2.39 3.86 -5.43
CA GLU A 98 -3.51 4.65 -5.93
C GLU A 98 -4.87 4.11 -5.54
N ALA A 99 -4.98 2.80 -5.36
CA ALA A 99 -6.21 2.15 -4.93
C ALA A 99 -5.94 1.08 -3.89
N TYR A 100 -6.95 0.85 -3.08
CA TYR A 100 -6.95 -0.20 -2.08
C TYR A 100 -8.19 -1.05 -2.23
N GLY A 101 -8.03 -2.34 -2.06
CA GLY A 101 -9.14 -3.30 -2.13
C GLY A 101 -9.06 -4.30 -1.00
N GLU A 102 -10.20 -4.89 -0.69
CA GLU A 102 -10.27 -5.99 0.25
C GLU A 102 -11.19 -7.09 -0.29
N GLY A 103 -11.01 -8.28 0.27
CA GLY A 103 -11.95 -9.39 0.14
C GLY A 103 -12.14 -10.05 1.48
N HIS A 104 -13.36 -10.46 1.80
CA HIS A 104 -13.60 -11.21 3.02
C HIS A 104 -14.66 -12.29 2.85
N ILE A 105 -14.58 -13.30 3.71
CA ILE A 105 -15.57 -14.37 3.84
C ILE A 105 -15.87 -14.52 5.32
N ILE A 106 -17.05 -14.10 5.76
CA ILE A 106 -17.51 -14.31 7.11
C ILE A 106 -17.76 -15.82 7.29
N MET A 107 -17.03 -16.44 8.23
CA MET A 107 -17.13 -17.86 8.54
C MET A 107 -18.15 -18.13 9.64
N ASP A 108 -18.19 -17.24 10.64
CA ASP A 108 -19.12 -17.31 11.76
C ASP A 108 -19.23 -15.94 12.46
N THR A 109 -20.30 -15.75 13.23
CA THR A 109 -20.52 -14.56 14.07
C THR A 109 -21.09 -14.95 15.42
N VAL A 110 -20.58 -14.31 16.47
CA VAL A 110 -21.08 -14.49 17.84
C VAL A 110 -21.44 -13.13 18.41
N GLN A 111 -22.68 -12.98 18.89
CA GLN A 111 -23.12 -11.76 19.55
C GLN A 111 -23.14 -11.95 21.06
N ASP A 112 -22.49 -11.04 21.80
CA ASP A 112 -22.52 -10.95 23.24
C ASP A 112 -22.84 -9.50 23.66
N GLY A 113 -24.10 -9.29 24.01
CA GLY A 113 -24.63 -7.95 24.27
C GLY A 113 -24.53 -7.04 23.03
N GLU A 114 -23.84 -5.93 23.17
CA GLU A 114 -23.61 -4.95 22.09
C GLU A 114 -22.41 -5.33 21.22
N ILE A 115 -21.62 -6.33 21.59
CA ILE A 115 -20.44 -6.75 20.84
C ILE A 115 -20.79 -7.90 19.91
N VAL A 116 -20.44 -7.72 18.63
CA VAL A 116 -20.46 -8.79 17.62
C VAL A 116 -19.02 -9.16 17.30
N THR A 117 -18.67 -10.43 17.55
CA THR A 117 -17.39 -11.02 17.13
C THR A 117 -17.58 -11.70 15.79
N VAL A 118 -16.86 -11.26 14.78
CA VAL A 118 -16.86 -11.80 13.43
C VAL A 118 -15.60 -12.63 13.24
N TYR A 119 -15.73 -13.86 12.83
CA TYR A 119 -14.64 -14.74 12.40
C TYR A 119 -14.62 -14.75 10.89
N ALA A 120 -13.57 -14.23 10.28
CA ALA A 120 -13.50 -14.06 8.84
C ALA A 120 -12.17 -14.56 8.26
N LEU A 121 -12.20 -14.95 6.98
CA LEU A 121 -11.01 -14.94 6.12
C LEU A 121 -10.97 -13.59 5.43
N THR A 122 -9.81 -12.95 5.41
CA THR A 122 -9.64 -11.61 4.85
C THR A 122 -8.48 -11.57 3.87
N MET A 123 -8.52 -10.65 2.92
CA MET A 123 -7.45 -10.34 1.99
C MET A 123 -7.43 -8.82 1.76
N TYR A 124 -6.25 -8.26 1.58
CA TYR A 124 -6.07 -6.84 1.32
C TYR A 124 -5.10 -6.63 0.15
N GLY A 125 -5.37 -5.66 -0.70
CA GLY A 125 -4.54 -5.28 -1.82
C GLY A 125 -4.35 -3.78 -1.92
N ALA A 126 -3.12 -3.37 -2.19
CA ALA A 126 -2.74 -2.01 -2.49
C ALA A 126 -2.18 -1.97 -3.91
N TYR A 127 -2.72 -1.13 -4.77
CA TYR A 127 -2.49 -1.13 -6.20
C TYR A 127 -1.78 0.12 -6.69
N GLN A 128 -0.86 -0.07 -7.64
CA GLN A 128 -0.10 0.98 -8.29
C GLN A 128 0.05 0.65 -9.78
N PHE A 129 0.14 1.67 -10.64
CA PHE A 129 0.51 1.44 -12.03
C PHE A 129 2.01 1.14 -12.16
N GLN A 130 2.32 0.03 -12.84
CA GLN A 130 3.67 -0.42 -13.17
C GLN A 130 3.69 -0.86 -14.63
N ASP A 131 4.54 -0.23 -15.44
CA ASP A 131 4.65 -0.49 -16.89
C ASP A 131 3.28 -0.51 -17.61
N GLY A 132 2.37 0.40 -17.19
CA GLY A 132 1.01 0.53 -17.73
C GLY A 132 -0.01 -0.47 -17.19
N ASN A 133 0.39 -1.48 -16.43
CA ASN A 133 -0.48 -2.43 -15.76
C ASN A 133 -0.86 -1.93 -14.36
N PHE A 134 -2.02 -2.35 -13.85
CA PHE A 134 -2.48 -1.99 -12.51
C PHE A 134 -2.17 -3.13 -11.52
N VAL A 135 -1.04 -3.04 -10.87
CA VAL A 135 -0.36 -4.13 -10.17
C VAL A 135 -0.62 -4.06 -8.67
N LYS A 136 -0.97 -5.17 -8.06
CA LYS A 136 -0.95 -5.34 -6.61
C LYS A 136 0.49 -5.23 -6.11
N ASN A 137 0.87 -4.04 -5.66
CA ASN A 137 2.21 -3.67 -5.21
C ASN A 137 2.45 -4.00 -3.73
N GLY A 138 1.38 -4.19 -2.98
CA GLY A 138 1.42 -4.57 -1.57
C GLY A 138 0.11 -5.20 -1.15
N GLY A 139 0.11 -5.82 0.02
CA GLY A 139 -1.10 -6.45 0.53
C GLY A 139 -0.84 -7.76 1.25
N SER A 140 -1.92 -8.39 1.66
CA SER A 140 -1.91 -9.72 2.25
C SER A 140 -2.37 -10.80 1.26
N GLY A 141 -2.04 -12.05 1.56
CA GLY A 141 -2.77 -13.21 1.07
C GLY A 141 -4.07 -13.43 1.85
N GLY A 142 -4.63 -14.63 1.80
CA GLY A 142 -5.74 -15.00 2.66
C GLY A 142 -5.27 -15.13 4.13
N ILE A 143 -5.83 -14.32 5.03
CA ILE A 143 -5.49 -14.31 6.46
C ILE A 143 -6.78 -14.46 7.27
N PRO A 144 -6.87 -15.40 8.24
CA PRO A 144 -7.97 -15.43 9.19
C PRO A 144 -7.89 -14.21 10.12
N ALA A 145 -9.02 -13.61 10.44
CA ALA A 145 -9.10 -12.50 11.37
C ALA A 145 -10.29 -12.64 12.33
N VAL A 146 -10.11 -12.14 13.54
CA VAL A 146 -11.18 -11.94 14.53
C VAL A 146 -11.43 -10.45 14.64
N ILE A 147 -12.65 -10.02 14.28
CA ILE A 147 -13.04 -8.62 14.23
C ILE A 147 -14.16 -8.42 15.24
N GLN A 148 -13.95 -7.56 16.25
CA GLN A 148 -14.94 -7.20 17.21
C GLN A 148 -15.51 -5.81 16.90
N ILE A 149 -16.81 -5.75 16.74
CA ILE A 149 -17.55 -4.53 16.43
C ILE A 149 -18.64 -4.32 17.47
N ARG A 150 -18.87 -3.07 17.85
CA ARG A 150 -19.94 -2.67 18.75
C ARG A 150 -21.10 -2.13 17.94
N ASP A 151 -22.31 -2.61 18.25
CA ASP A 151 -23.53 -1.97 17.80
C ASP A 151 -23.85 -0.80 18.76
N GLU A 152 -23.72 0.43 18.27
CA GLU A 152 -24.00 1.66 19.03
C GLU A 152 -25.45 2.14 18.89
N ASP A 153 -26.40 1.23 18.64
CA ASP A 153 -27.80 1.51 18.29
C ASP A 153 -27.99 2.17 16.91
N ASN A 154 -29.16 1.92 16.32
CA ASN A 154 -29.58 2.50 15.02
C ASN A 154 -28.70 2.15 13.81
N GLY A 155 -27.96 1.02 13.83
CA GLY A 155 -27.13 0.58 12.72
C GLY A 155 -25.83 1.38 12.56
N VAL A 156 -25.40 2.03 13.63
CA VAL A 156 -24.06 2.64 13.74
C VAL A 156 -23.14 1.61 14.41
N TRP A 157 -22.08 1.26 13.71
CA TRP A 157 -21.12 0.26 14.16
C TRP A 157 -19.77 0.91 14.44
N LYS A 158 -19.08 0.42 15.46
CA LYS A 158 -17.74 0.86 15.83
C LYS A 158 -16.79 -0.33 15.91
N LEU A 159 -15.67 -0.24 15.22
CA LEU A 159 -14.59 -1.21 15.38
C LEU A 159 -13.99 -1.11 16.79
N GLU A 160 -14.02 -2.20 17.55
CA GLU A 160 -13.43 -2.30 18.89
C GLU A 160 -12.07 -3.01 18.84
N ASN A 161 -11.95 -4.07 18.04
CA ASN A 161 -10.71 -4.84 17.93
C ASN A 161 -10.60 -5.53 16.58
N TYR A 162 -9.36 -5.70 16.12
CA TYR A 162 -9.02 -6.49 14.94
C TYR A 162 -7.74 -7.28 15.23
N GLU A 163 -7.84 -8.59 15.19
CA GLU A 163 -6.74 -9.50 15.48
C GLU A 163 -6.47 -10.47 14.34
N GLU A 164 -5.17 -10.62 14.01
CA GLU A 164 -4.66 -11.62 13.07
C GLU A 164 -3.79 -12.63 13.84
N PRO A 165 -3.72 -13.90 13.38
CA PRO A 165 -2.82 -14.87 13.99
C PRO A 165 -1.36 -14.47 13.89
N LEU A 166 -0.55 -14.91 14.83
CA LEU A 166 0.90 -14.74 14.80
C LEU A 166 1.51 -15.56 13.67
N ASP A 167 2.51 -15.00 13.00
CA ASP A 167 3.23 -15.68 11.92
C ASP A 167 4.19 -16.78 12.42
N GLY A 168 4.58 -17.64 11.46
CA GLY A 168 5.62 -18.66 11.66
C GLY A 168 5.19 -19.79 12.57
N GLY A 169 6.07 -20.21 13.49
CA GLY A 169 5.85 -21.38 14.35
C GLY A 169 4.69 -21.27 15.32
N LEU A 170 4.22 -20.04 15.60
CA LEU A 170 3.11 -19.78 16.51
C LEU A 170 1.75 -19.69 15.81
N TYR A 171 1.71 -19.75 14.47
CA TYR A 171 0.48 -19.59 13.69
C TYR A 171 -0.62 -20.56 14.13
N GLY A 172 -0.33 -21.85 14.21
CA GLY A 172 -1.31 -22.87 14.57
C GLY A 172 -1.83 -22.72 15.99
N ASP A 173 -0.99 -22.31 16.93
CA ASP A 173 -1.39 -22.12 18.34
C ASP A 173 -2.21 -20.83 18.52
N SER A 174 -1.87 -19.75 17.80
CA SER A 174 -2.68 -18.54 17.81
C SER A 174 -4.06 -18.77 17.21
N ILE A 175 -4.17 -19.52 16.09
CA ILE A 175 -5.48 -19.94 15.55
C ILE A 175 -6.32 -20.64 16.63
N ARG A 176 -5.74 -21.61 17.36
CA ARG A 176 -6.47 -22.36 18.39
C ARG A 176 -6.90 -21.50 19.58
N SER A 177 -6.15 -20.44 19.86
CA SER A 177 -6.52 -19.50 20.95
C SER A 177 -7.57 -18.48 20.55
N MET A 178 -7.64 -18.13 19.25
CA MET A 178 -8.47 -17.04 18.72
C MET A 178 -9.81 -17.52 18.18
N PHE A 179 -9.84 -18.72 17.56
CA PHE A 179 -11.00 -19.21 16.81
C PHE A 179 -11.67 -20.40 17.49
N PRO A 180 -13.00 -20.56 17.31
CA PRO A 180 -13.72 -21.78 17.69
C PRO A 180 -13.11 -23.02 17.01
N GLU A 181 -13.19 -24.18 17.67
CA GLU A 181 -12.54 -25.42 17.21
C GLU A 181 -13.01 -25.86 15.82
N GLU A 182 -14.27 -25.66 15.50
CA GLU A 182 -14.88 -25.98 14.20
C GLU A 182 -14.26 -25.21 13.03
N LEU A 183 -13.67 -24.02 13.30
CA LEU A 183 -13.04 -23.18 12.28
C LEU A 183 -11.54 -23.43 12.10
N TRP A 184 -10.86 -24.10 13.05
CA TRP A 184 -9.40 -24.27 13.04
C TRP A 184 -8.87 -24.83 11.72
N LYS A 185 -9.50 -25.89 11.20
CA LYS A 185 -9.06 -26.52 9.97
C LYS A 185 -9.11 -25.56 8.78
N ARG A 186 -10.15 -24.74 8.69
CA ARG A 186 -10.34 -23.76 7.62
C ARG A 186 -9.38 -22.60 7.74
N CYS A 187 -9.06 -22.15 8.96
CA CYS A 187 -8.09 -21.10 9.23
C CYS A 187 -6.65 -21.56 8.96
N ILE A 188 -6.28 -22.79 9.36
CA ILE A 188 -4.92 -23.32 9.19
C ILE A 188 -4.64 -23.66 7.73
N ALA A 189 -5.64 -24.17 7.00
CA ALA A 189 -5.54 -24.56 5.60
C ALA A 189 -6.68 -23.96 4.79
N ILE A 190 -6.50 -22.67 4.42
CA ILE A 190 -7.48 -21.95 3.61
C ILE A 190 -7.63 -22.65 2.26
N ARG A 191 -8.87 -22.90 1.85
CA ARG A 191 -9.18 -23.63 0.62
C ARG A 191 -8.90 -22.77 -0.60
N GLU A 192 -8.56 -23.41 -1.73
CA GLU A 192 -8.28 -22.69 -2.98
C GLU A 192 -9.49 -21.88 -3.48
N GLU A 193 -10.70 -22.43 -3.30
CA GLU A 193 -11.93 -21.67 -3.64
C GLU A 193 -12.13 -20.42 -2.79
N ASP A 194 -11.79 -20.46 -1.49
CA ASP A 194 -11.85 -19.29 -0.61
C ASP A 194 -10.83 -18.24 -1.06
N LEU A 195 -9.59 -18.64 -1.39
CA LEU A 195 -8.57 -17.74 -1.90
C LEU A 195 -8.97 -17.07 -3.22
N LYS A 196 -9.58 -17.82 -4.13
CA LYS A 196 -10.08 -17.28 -5.40
C LYS A 196 -11.21 -16.26 -5.19
N GLU A 197 -12.11 -16.53 -4.25
CA GLU A 197 -13.21 -15.62 -3.95
C GLU A 197 -12.69 -14.34 -3.28
N LEU A 198 -11.79 -14.45 -2.31
CA LEU A 198 -11.13 -13.30 -1.69
C LEU A 198 -10.43 -12.42 -2.73
N LYS A 199 -9.63 -13.03 -3.62
CA LYS A 199 -8.93 -12.32 -4.69
C LYS A 199 -9.91 -11.65 -5.66
N ARG A 200 -11.00 -12.32 -6.03
CA ARG A 200 -12.04 -11.76 -6.89
C ARG A 200 -12.68 -10.51 -6.28
N GLN A 201 -13.01 -10.55 -4.98
CA GLN A 201 -13.57 -9.41 -4.25
C GLN A 201 -12.56 -8.27 -4.21
N GLU A 202 -11.35 -8.52 -3.77
CA GLU A 202 -10.26 -7.54 -3.67
C GLU A 202 -10.00 -6.87 -5.03
N GLN A 203 -9.88 -7.62 -6.13
CA GLN A 203 -9.67 -7.07 -7.46
C GLN A 203 -10.87 -6.26 -7.99
N SER A 204 -12.08 -6.48 -7.48
CA SER A 204 -13.25 -5.67 -7.86
C SER A 204 -13.10 -4.20 -7.51
N TYR A 205 -12.38 -3.88 -6.42
CA TYR A 205 -12.04 -2.50 -6.05
C TYR A 205 -11.07 -1.88 -7.05
N ALA A 206 -10.05 -2.62 -7.49
CA ALA A 206 -9.12 -2.17 -8.52
C ALA A 206 -9.86 -1.87 -9.83
N MET A 207 -10.77 -2.76 -10.26
CA MET A 207 -11.61 -2.54 -11.44
C MET A 207 -12.52 -1.31 -11.28
N ALA A 208 -13.12 -1.13 -10.10
CA ALA A 208 -13.95 0.03 -9.82
C ALA A 208 -13.14 1.34 -9.88
N TYR A 209 -11.94 1.33 -9.30
CA TYR A 209 -11.03 2.47 -9.36
C TYR A 209 -10.67 2.85 -10.80
N LEU A 210 -10.24 1.90 -11.63
CA LEU A 210 -9.92 2.15 -13.05
C LEU A 210 -11.09 2.81 -13.80
N LYS A 211 -12.33 2.41 -13.51
CA LYS A 211 -13.52 3.06 -14.07
C LYS A 211 -13.68 4.51 -13.63
N THR A 212 -13.35 4.83 -12.36
CA THR A 212 -13.48 6.22 -11.85
C THR A 212 -12.51 7.18 -12.51
N ILE A 213 -11.34 6.67 -12.94
CA ILE A 213 -10.30 7.47 -13.63
C ILE A 213 -10.33 7.27 -15.15
N GLU A 214 -11.36 6.58 -15.67
CA GLU A 214 -11.56 6.31 -17.11
C GLU A 214 -10.33 5.69 -17.80
N ARG A 215 -9.66 4.76 -17.10
CA ARG A 215 -8.49 4.03 -17.62
C ARG A 215 -8.76 2.53 -17.75
N GLU A 216 -8.12 1.94 -18.76
CA GLU A 216 -8.02 0.50 -18.94
C GLU A 216 -6.59 0.05 -18.63
N ALA A 217 -6.44 -1.02 -17.84
CA ALA A 217 -5.17 -1.67 -17.54
C ALA A 217 -5.41 -3.14 -17.20
N GLU A 218 -4.41 -3.97 -17.43
CA GLU A 218 -4.43 -5.34 -16.93
C GLU A 218 -4.20 -5.31 -15.40
N ILE A 219 -5.01 -6.08 -14.64
CA ILE A 219 -4.94 -6.15 -13.18
C ILE A 219 -4.31 -7.49 -12.79
N GLY A 220 -3.29 -7.46 -11.96
CA GLY A 220 -2.62 -8.69 -11.50
C GLY A 220 -1.70 -8.46 -10.32
N ASP A 221 -1.10 -9.57 -9.86
CA ASP A 221 -0.02 -9.53 -8.87
C ASP A 221 1.31 -9.16 -9.55
N TYR A 222 2.29 -8.70 -8.78
CA TYR A 222 3.63 -8.36 -9.30
C TYR A 222 4.24 -9.50 -10.13
N SER A 223 4.05 -10.75 -9.73
CA SER A 223 4.59 -11.92 -10.42
C SER A 223 3.90 -12.25 -11.76
N ASP A 224 2.76 -11.65 -12.06
CA ASP A 224 2.02 -11.90 -13.30
C ASP A 224 2.63 -11.13 -14.48
N PHE A 225 3.48 -10.14 -14.21
CA PHE A 225 4.09 -9.26 -15.20
C PHE A 225 5.62 -9.44 -15.27
N PRO A 226 6.24 -9.24 -16.45
CA PRO A 226 7.70 -9.33 -16.59
C PRO A 226 8.39 -8.10 -16.00
N HIS A 227 9.50 -8.30 -15.29
CA HIS A 227 10.33 -7.23 -14.74
C HIS A 227 11.80 -7.53 -15.04
N THR A 228 12.43 -6.72 -15.91
CA THR A 228 13.85 -6.87 -16.23
C THR A 228 14.70 -6.24 -15.13
N ILE A 229 15.44 -7.07 -14.39
CA ILE A 229 16.32 -6.59 -13.32
C ILE A 229 17.73 -6.28 -13.82
N PRO A 230 18.50 -5.40 -13.14
CA PRO A 230 19.85 -4.99 -13.58
C PRO A 230 20.82 -6.14 -13.88
N SER A 231 20.79 -7.23 -13.14
CA SER A 231 21.65 -8.40 -13.37
C SER A 231 21.38 -9.12 -14.68
N GLU A 232 20.17 -9.06 -15.23
CA GLU A 232 19.82 -9.70 -16.52
C GLU A 232 20.44 -8.99 -17.73
N VAL A 233 20.78 -7.72 -17.58
CA VAL A 233 21.50 -6.94 -18.62
C VAL A 233 22.98 -6.78 -18.32
N GLY A 234 23.53 -7.55 -17.35
CA GLY A 234 24.95 -7.62 -17.05
C GLY A 234 25.46 -6.50 -16.13
N ILE A 235 24.58 -5.78 -15.43
CA ILE A 235 24.97 -4.84 -14.37
C ILE A 235 25.34 -5.64 -13.12
N SER A 236 26.50 -5.34 -12.55
CA SER A 236 26.99 -6.08 -11.40
C SER A 236 26.18 -5.79 -10.13
N THR A 237 26.14 -6.76 -9.22
CA THR A 237 25.52 -6.59 -7.91
C THR A 237 26.16 -5.45 -7.10
N GLU A 238 27.46 -5.20 -7.28
CA GLU A 238 28.17 -4.10 -6.63
C GLU A 238 27.61 -2.74 -7.06
N VAL A 239 27.39 -2.55 -8.37
CA VAL A 239 26.77 -1.35 -8.93
C VAL A 239 25.33 -1.18 -8.44
N SER A 240 24.53 -2.27 -8.48
CA SER A 240 23.16 -2.24 -8.00
C SER A 240 23.10 -1.84 -6.52
N ASN A 241 23.92 -2.44 -5.68
CA ASN A 241 23.98 -2.12 -4.24
C ASN A 241 24.38 -0.65 -3.98
N LYS A 242 25.30 -0.10 -4.77
CA LYS A 242 25.73 1.30 -4.67
C LYS A 242 24.59 2.26 -5.02
N ILE A 243 23.84 1.96 -6.07
CA ILE A 243 22.65 2.73 -6.47
C ILE A 243 21.55 2.59 -5.41
N ASP A 244 21.31 1.40 -4.88
CA ASP A 244 20.31 1.17 -3.82
C ASP A 244 20.67 1.89 -2.51
N GLU A 245 21.97 1.99 -2.19
CA GLU A 245 22.41 2.81 -1.07
C GLU A 245 22.14 4.30 -1.30
N ALA A 246 22.37 4.78 -2.54
CA ALA A 246 22.03 6.16 -2.90
C ALA A 246 20.51 6.42 -2.85
N ARG A 247 19.66 5.42 -3.17
CA ARG A 247 18.19 5.52 -3.07
C ARG A 247 17.71 5.78 -1.64
N LYS A 248 18.32 5.19 -0.62
CA LYS A 248 17.91 5.34 0.79
C LYS A 248 17.87 6.80 1.25
N TYR A 249 18.75 7.60 0.68
CA TYR A 249 18.88 9.02 1.01
C TYR A 249 18.56 9.94 -0.18
N GLY A 250 18.20 9.33 -1.31
CA GLY A 250 17.91 10.01 -2.57
C GLY A 250 16.61 10.81 -2.50
N LYS A 251 16.52 11.76 -3.43
CA LYS A 251 15.31 12.54 -3.71
C LYS A 251 14.98 12.40 -5.20
N GLY A 252 13.80 12.91 -5.57
CA GLY A 252 13.39 12.93 -6.96
C GLY A 252 13.27 11.53 -7.58
N PRO A 253 13.64 11.38 -8.87
CA PRO A 253 13.40 10.13 -9.60
C PRO A 253 14.09 8.91 -8.98
N LEU A 254 15.26 9.08 -8.39
CA LEU A 254 15.99 7.96 -7.78
C LEU A 254 15.23 7.30 -6.62
N ALA A 255 14.50 8.10 -5.82
CA ALA A 255 13.76 7.60 -4.66
C ALA A 255 12.51 6.81 -5.04
N TYR A 256 11.88 7.15 -6.17
CA TYR A 256 10.55 6.64 -6.54
C TYR A 256 10.56 5.67 -7.73
N ALA A 257 11.59 5.69 -8.58
CA ALA A 257 11.69 4.75 -9.69
C ALA A 257 11.79 3.30 -9.20
N PRO A 258 11.27 2.32 -9.96
CA PRO A 258 11.33 0.92 -9.59
C PRO A 258 12.78 0.40 -9.52
N PHE A 259 12.99 -0.76 -8.88
CA PHE A 259 14.31 -1.42 -8.83
C PHE A 259 14.61 -2.27 -10.08
N TRP A 260 13.63 -2.43 -10.97
CA TRP A 260 13.77 -3.04 -12.30
C TRP A 260 13.78 -1.95 -13.37
N PHE A 261 14.13 -2.28 -14.60
CA PHE A 261 14.01 -1.38 -15.75
C PHE A 261 12.57 -1.33 -16.22
N GLY A 262 11.92 -0.23 -15.94
CA GLY A 262 10.51 0.02 -16.20
C GLY A 262 10.03 1.28 -15.51
N THR A 263 8.74 1.41 -15.36
CA THR A 263 8.08 2.60 -14.83
C THR A 263 7.13 2.28 -13.69
N VAL A 264 7.01 3.22 -12.75
CA VAL A 264 5.89 3.31 -11.81
C VAL A 264 5.22 4.67 -11.94
N GLU A 265 3.91 4.72 -11.72
CA GLU A 265 3.17 5.98 -11.76
C GLU A 265 2.91 6.50 -10.35
N GLN A 266 2.91 7.82 -10.21
CA GLN A 266 2.49 8.51 -8.98
C GLN A 266 1.74 9.78 -9.32
N VAL A 267 0.73 10.11 -8.50
CA VAL A 267 -0.02 11.36 -8.60
C VAL A 267 0.45 12.31 -7.51
N GLU A 268 1.02 13.44 -7.90
CA GLU A 268 1.51 14.48 -7.00
C GLU A 268 0.80 15.80 -7.30
N ASN A 269 0.08 16.35 -6.33
CA ASN A 269 -0.66 17.60 -6.48
C ASN A 269 -1.61 17.62 -7.70
N GLY A 270 -2.21 16.47 -8.02
CA GLY A 270 -3.13 16.32 -9.15
C GLY A 270 -2.45 16.13 -10.51
N VAL A 271 -1.13 16.07 -10.58
CA VAL A 271 -0.37 15.75 -11.79
C VAL A 271 0.15 14.31 -11.70
N ARG A 272 -0.05 13.53 -12.76
CA ARG A 272 0.47 12.17 -12.87
C ARG A 272 1.86 12.19 -13.47
N TYR A 273 2.79 11.48 -12.82
CA TYR A 273 4.17 11.31 -13.25
C TYR A 273 4.49 9.84 -13.45
N LEU A 274 5.37 9.56 -14.41
CA LEU A 274 6.10 8.31 -14.53
C LEU A 274 7.45 8.48 -13.83
N TYR A 275 7.79 7.55 -12.96
CA TYR A 275 9.11 7.38 -12.41
C TYR A 275 9.76 6.18 -13.10
N GLU A 276 10.75 6.45 -13.94
CA GLU A 276 11.39 5.46 -14.80
C GLU A 276 12.78 5.09 -14.28
N GLN A 277 13.11 3.82 -14.31
CA GLN A 277 14.49 3.33 -14.36
C GLN A 277 14.74 2.72 -15.74
N ARG A 278 15.73 3.21 -16.47
CA ARG A 278 16.06 2.74 -17.81
C ARG A 278 17.57 2.48 -17.97
N TYR A 279 17.93 1.43 -18.69
CA TYR A 279 19.30 1.14 -19.09
C TYR A 279 19.55 1.59 -20.53
N ASP A 280 20.53 2.46 -20.72
CA ASP A 280 21.07 2.83 -22.04
C ASP A 280 22.31 1.99 -22.33
N ALA A 281 22.14 0.98 -23.18
CA ALA A 281 23.21 0.04 -23.53
C ALA A 281 24.32 0.67 -24.39
N GLU A 282 24.01 1.74 -25.13
CA GLU A 282 24.98 2.44 -25.98
C GLU A 282 25.88 3.34 -25.15
N GLN A 283 25.31 4.13 -24.28
CA GLN A 283 26.03 5.06 -23.39
C GLN A 283 26.59 4.38 -22.13
N LYS A 284 26.18 3.14 -21.87
CA LYS A 284 26.49 2.41 -20.62
C LYS A 284 26.04 3.19 -19.38
N GLU A 285 24.80 3.64 -19.41
CA GLU A 285 24.19 4.48 -18.39
C GLU A 285 22.92 3.87 -17.83
N ILE A 286 22.67 4.13 -16.55
CA ILE A 286 21.40 3.87 -15.90
C ILE A 286 20.76 5.24 -15.65
N LEU A 287 19.57 5.43 -16.19
CA LEU A 287 18.83 6.68 -16.12
C LEU A 287 17.66 6.51 -15.14
N PHE A 288 17.49 7.50 -14.29
CA PHE A 288 16.33 7.66 -13.42
C PHE A 288 15.64 8.95 -13.83
N SER A 289 14.39 8.85 -14.29
CA SER A 289 13.66 10.00 -14.84
C SER A 289 12.33 10.19 -14.13
N LYS A 290 11.96 11.46 -13.90
CA LYS A 290 10.60 11.89 -13.58
C LYS A 290 10.01 12.52 -14.84
N ILE A 291 8.91 11.98 -15.33
CA ILE A 291 8.30 12.31 -16.60
C ILE A 291 6.84 12.68 -16.36
N VAL A 292 6.36 13.78 -16.93
CA VAL A 292 4.94 14.11 -16.89
C VAL A 292 4.18 13.13 -17.77
N TYR A 293 3.18 12.42 -17.21
CA TYR A 293 2.46 11.34 -17.91
C TYR A 293 1.83 11.84 -19.23
N ASP A 294 1.08 12.94 -19.20
CA ASP A 294 0.32 13.42 -20.36
C ASP A 294 1.20 14.01 -21.46
N SER A 295 2.20 14.80 -21.08
CA SER A 295 3.05 15.50 -22.06
C SER A 295 4.31 14.72 -22.44
N GLN A 296 4.66 13.68 -21.70
CA GLN A 296 5.92 12.94 -21.83
C GLN A 296 7.17 13.82 -21.65
N GLU A 297 7.03 14.96 -20.99
CA GLU A 297 8.14 15.86 -20.68
C GLU A 297 8.96 15.31 -19.52
N VAL A 298 10.27 15.18 -19.71
CA VAL A 298 11.21 14.84 -18.63
C VAL A 298 11.46 16.08 -17.79
N VAL A 299 10.95 16.09 -16.55
CA VAL A 299 11.10 17.23 -15.64
C VAL A 299 12.30 17.10 -14.71
N GLU A 300 12.78 15.89 -14.50
CA GLU A 300 13.98 15.61 -13.72
C GLU A 300 14.63 14.32 -14.21
N GLN A 301 15.97 14.30 -14.27
CA GLN A 301 16.72 13.11 -14.64
C GLN A 301 18.02 13.02 -13.86
N MET A 302 18.36 11.81 -13.44
CA MET A 302 19.64 11.45 -12.84
C MET A 302 20.28 10.34 -13.66
N VAL A 303 21.59 10.44 -13.89
CA VAL A 303 22.34 9.50 -14.73
C VAL A 303 23.45 8.87 -13.89
N PHE A 304 23.57 7.55 -13.99
CA PHE A 304 24.60 6.77 -13.31
C PHE A 304 25.40 5.96 -14.33
N ASP A 305 26.69 5.83 -14.09
CA ASP A 305 27.53 4.95 -14.87
C ASP A 305 27.24 3.49 -14.54
N SER A 306 26.99 2.64 -15.55
CA SER A 306 26.57 1.26 -15.35
C SER A 306 27.69 0.29 -14.91
N TYR A 307 28.96 0.73 -14.93
CA TYR A 307 30.10 -0.07 -14.47
C TYR A 307 30.55 0.34 -13.05
N THR A 308 30.47 1.62 -12.72
CA THR A 308 30.96 2.14 -11.44
C THR A 308 29.84 2.44 -10.44
N GLY A 309 28.62 2.63 -10.91
CA GLY A 309 27.47 3.07 -10.11
C GLY A 309 27.61 4.50 -9.59
N GLU A 310 28.49 5.31 -10.19
CA GLU A 310 28.66 6.72 -9.85
C GLU A 310 27.70 7.59 -10.61
N GLN A 311 27.15 8.57 -9.92
CA GLN A 311 26.32 9.59 -10.57
C GLN A 311 27.21 10.50 -11.44
N LYS A 312 26.77 10.78 -12.67
CA LYS A 312 27.43 11.65 -13.63
C LYS A 312 27.00 13.11 -13.50
#